data_e779b04a02bcf96e25a8795682b5f051
#
_entry.id   e779b04a02bcf96e25a8795682b5f051
#
_cell.length_a   1.000
_cell.length_b   1.000
_cell.length_c   1.000
_cell.angle_alpha   90.00
_cell.angle_beta   90.00
_cell.angle_gamma   90.00
#
_symmetry.space_group_name_H-M   'P 1'
#
loop_
_entity.id
_entity.type
_entity.pdbx_description
1 polymer ?
#
loop_
_entity_poly.entity_id
_entity_poly.type
_entity_poly.pdbx_seq_one_letter_code
_entity_poly.pdbx_strand_id
1 'polypeptide(L)'
;MTQKEFNFSIYNTKFYGQYWQAKETSAVIVLAHGMGEHSNRYQHVAKKLTEHNFSAVAFDHFGHGKTEGKRGHNPSFEAVLESISKVIEKAKEFFPNKPLFLYGHSMGGNAVINYTIRKNHQLAGTIATSPFLKLAFKPPAIKLFVGKMLQNIVPSLTMGNELDVQAISREKEEVKKYIEDPLVHAKISPN
;
A
#
# COMPACT_ATOMS: atom_id res chain seq x y z
N MET A 1 -14.13 -18.43 0.61
CA MET A 1 -13.19 -17.38 1.07
C MET A 1 -13.55 -16.95 2.49
N THR A 2 -12.63 -16.99 3.43
CA THR A 2 -12.79 -16.44 4.78
C THR A 2 -11.96 -15.18 4.88
N GLN A 3 -12.58 -14.08 5.31
CA GLN A 3 -11.90 -12.80 5.55
C GLN A 3 -11.75 -12.58 7.05
N LYS A 4 -10.56 -12.15 7.49
CA LYS A 4 -10.29 -11.78 8.90
C LYS A 4 -9.45 -10.51 8.94
N GLU A 5 -9.65 -9.73 10.00
CA GLU A 5 -8.88 -8.51 10.28
C GLU A 5 -7.81 -8.79 11.34
N PHE A 6 -6.73 -8.03 11.29
CA PHE A 6 -5.67 -8.05 12.30
C PHE A 6 -5.09 -6.66 12.50
N ASN A 7 -4.37 -6.47 13.59
CA ASN A 7 -3.65 -5.24 13.87
C ASN A 7 -2.20 -5.56 14.23
N PHE A 8 -1.31 -4.60 14.00
CA PHE A 8 0.07 -4.61 14.46
C PHE A 8 0.52 -3.17 14.72
N SER A 9 1.68 -2.97 15.34
CA SER A 9 2.18 -1.62 15.63
C SER A 9 3.62 -1.46 15.20
N ILE A 10 3.93 -0.29 14.63
CA ILE A 10 5.27 0.17 14.28
C ILE A 10 5.36 1.65 14.65
N TYR A 11 6.44 2.10 15.27
CA TYR A 11 6.66 3.50 15.69
C TYR A 11 5.46 4.11 16.46
N ASN A 12 4.87 3.35 17.38
CA ASN A 12 3.68 3.72 18.15
C ASN A 12 2.41 4.00 17.27
N THR A 13 2.44 3.63 16.01
CA THR A 13 1.27 3.71 15.11
C THR A 13 0.61 2.34 15.03
N LYS A 14 -0.69 2.28 15.28
CA LYS A 14 -1.49 1.06 15.10
C LYS A 14 -1.91 0.93 13.64
N PHE A 15 -1.50 -0.17 13.04
CA PHE A 15 -1.83 -0.53 11.67
C PHE A 15 -3.04 -1.45 11.64
N TYR A 16 -3.86 -1.25 10.62
CA TYR A 16 -4.92 -2.16 10.22
C TYR A 16 -4.41 -3.08 9.10
N GLY A 17 -4.75 -4.34 9.20
CA GLY A 17 -4.54 -5.33 8.16
C GLY A 17 -5.71 -6.30 8.05
N GLN A 18 -5.77 -6.99 6.94
CA GLN A 18 -6.76 -8.02 6.69
C GLN A 18 -6.19 -9.13 5.82
N TYR A 19 -6.75 -10.31 5.93
CA TYR A 19 -6.39 -11.39 5.04
C TYR A 19 -7.62 -12.17 4.55
N TRP A 20 -7.48 -12.73 3.37
CA TRP A 20 -8.47 -13.59 2.74
C TRP A 20 -7.87 -14.97 2.55
N GLN A 21 -8.46 -15.95 3.20
CA GLN A 21 -7.98 -17.32 3.19
C GLN A 21 -8.70 -18.10 2.11
N ALA A 22 -7.94 -18.74 1.23
CA ALA A 22 -8.42 -19.75 0.30
C ALA A 22 -8.78 -21.04 1.05
N LYS A 23 -9.63 -21.88 0.45
CA LYS A 23 -9.98 -23.19 1.02
C LYS A 23 -8.73 -24.07 1.18
N GLU A 24 -7.88 -24.07 0.17
CA GLU A 24 -6.57 -24.71 0.19
C GLU A 24 -5.53 -23.67 -0.25
N THR A 25 -4.63 -23.29 0.65
CA THR A 25 -3.62 -22.28 0.34
C THR A 25 -2.39 -22.91 -0.26
N SER A 26 -2.10 -22.65 -1.54
CA SER A 26 -0.87 -23.07 -2.21
C SER A 26 0.26 -22.04 -2.06
N ALA A 27 -0.07 -20.75 -2.11
CA ALA A 27 0.85 -19.63 -1.85
C ALA A 27 0.09 -18.43 -1.29
N VAL A 28 0.83 -17.42 -0.80
CA VAL A 28 0.27 -16.21 -0.19
C VAL A 28 0.77 -14.98 -0.93
N ILE A 29 -0.13 -14.07 -1.23
CA ILE A 29 0.17 -12.78 -1.83
C ILE A 29 0.05 -11.69 -0.76
N VAL A 30 1.16 -11.07 -0.39
CA VAL A 30 1.19 -9.87 0.47
C VAL A 30 1.01 -8.64 -0.40
N LEU A 31 -0.01 -7.82 -0.12
CA LEU A 31 -0.46 -6.75 -0.99
C LEU A 31 -0.25 -5.37 -0.36
N ALA A 32 0.46 -4.50 -1.08
CA ALA A 32 0.69 -3.09 -0.77
C ALA A 32 -0.10 -2.20 -1.75
N HIS A 33 -1.04 -1.42 -1.22
CA HIS A 33 -1.94 -0.56 -2.00
C HIS A 33 -1.27 0.73 -2.49
N GLY A 34 -1.94 1.46 -3.38
CA GLY A 34 -1.50 2.72 -3.94
C GLY A 34 -1.71 3.94 -3.03
N MET A 35 -1.33 5.11 -3.53
CA MET A 35 -1.48 6.38 -2.82
C MET A 35 -2.95 6.79 -2.69
N GLY A 36 -3.34 7.26 -1.50
CA GLY A 36 -4.66 7.80 -1.22
C GLY A 36 -5.78 6.77 -1.10
N GLU A 37 -5.49 5.48 -1.30
CA GLU A 37 -6.45 4.39 -1.21
C GLU A 37 -6.21 3.50 0.03
N HIS A 38 -6.74 2.28 0.05
CA HIS A 38 -6.60 1.34 1.18
C HIS A 38 -6.80 -0.12 0.74
N SER A 39 -6.42 -1.05 1.60
CA SER A 39 -6.38 -2.49 1.33
C SER A 39 -7.73 -3.09 0.92
N ASN A 40 -8.85 -2.59 1.46
CA ASN A 40 -10.17 -3.17 1.17
C ASN A 40 -10.63 -2.96 -0.29
N ARG A 41 -10.05 -2.00 -1.00
CA ARG A 41 -10.30 -1.81 -2.44
C ARG A 41 -9.82 -2.97 -3.30
N TYR A 42 -8.95 -3.82 -2.75
CA TYR A 42 -8.43 -5.03 -3.41
C TYR A 42 -9.23 -6.30 -3.11
N GLN A 43 -10.41 -6.18 -2.49
CA GLN A 43 -11.25 -7.34 -2.19
C GLN A 43 -11.60 -8.17 -3.42
N HIS A 44 -11.83 -7.52 -4.57
CA HIS A 44 -12.09 -8.21 -5.84
C HIS A 44 -10.86 -8.99 -6.34
N VAL A 45 -9.64 -8.47 -6.15
CA VAL A 45 -8.38 -9.17 -6.46
C VAL A 45 -8.21 -10.36 -5.51
N ALA A 46 -8.40 -10.16 -4.20
CA ALA A 46 -8.31 -11.21 -3.20
C ALA A 46 -9.31 -12.34 -3.46
N LYS A 47 -10.53 -12.01 -3.89
CA LYS A 47 -11.53 -13.00 -4.31
C LYS A 47 -11.00 -13.86 -5.44
N LYS A 48 -10.47 -13.25 -6.50
CA LYS A 48 -9.89 -13.98 -7.64
C LYS A 48 -8.70 -14.85 -7.22
N LEU A 49 -7.83 -14.34 -6.39
CA LEU A 49 -6.70 -15.11 -5.85
C LEU A 49 -7.18 -16.34 -5.07
N THR A 50 -8.16 -16.18 -4.18
CA THR A 50 -8.68 -17.29 -3.36
C THR A 50 -9.44 -18.35 -4.15
N GLU A 51 -10.09 -17.97 -5.26
CA GLU A 51 -10.70 -18.90 -6.22
C GLU A 51 -9.64 -19.82 -6.88
N HIS A 52 -8.36 -19.37 -6.91
CA HIS A 52 -7.24 -20.12 -7.48
C HIS A 52 -6.27 -20.65 -6.40
N ASN A 53 -6.74 -20.84 -5.19
CA ASN A 53 -5.95 -21.37 -4.06
C ASN A 53 -4.78 -20.48 -3.62
N PHE A 54 -4.82 -19.17 -3.88
CA PHE A 54 -3.90 -18.21 -3.32
C PHE A 54 -4.58 -17.43 -2.20
N SER A 55 -4.02 -17.45 -1.00
CA SER A 55 -4.46 -16.54 0.08
C SER A 55 -3.84 -15.16 -0.12
N ALA A 56 -4.52 -14.13 0.36
CA ALA A 56 -4.01 -12.76 0.27
C ALA A 56 -3.94 -12.14 1.67
N VAL A 57 -2.91 -11.35 1.93
CA VAL A 57 -2.74 -10.55 3.15
C VAL A 57 -2.49 -9.12 2.72
N ALA A 58 -3.24 -8.18 3.25
CA ALA A 58 -3.12 -6.76 2.92
C ALA A 58 -3.14 -5.91 4.19
N PHE A 59 -2.65 -4.69 4.09
CA PHE A 59 -2.63 -3.72 5.18
C PHE A 59 -2.83 -2.31 4.63
N ASP A 60 -3.20 -1.40 5.49
CA ASP A 60 -3.28 0.01 5.15
C ASP A 60 -1.97 0.70 5.54
N HIS A 61 -1.35 1.43 4.61
CA HIS A 61 -0.13 2.20 4.85
C HIS A 61 -0.32 3.27 5.93
N PHE A 62 0.78 3.83 6.47
CA PHE A 62 0.73 4.99 7.37
C PHE A 62 -0.24 6.07 6.85
N GLY A 63 -1.15 6.54 7.70
CA GLY A 63 -2.10 7.59 7.37
C GLY A 63 -3.07 7.27 6.23
N HIS A 64 -3.30 5.98 5.94
CA HIS A 64 -4.25 5.51 4.95
C HIS A 64 -5.31 4.60 5.58
N GLY A 65 -6.46 4.48 4.94
CA GLY A 65 -7.52 3.57 5.33
C GLY A 65 -7.88 3.66 6.81
N LYS A 66 -7.82 2.52 7.51
CA LYS A 66 -8.07 2.39 8.95
C LYS A 66 -6.79 2.48 9.79
N THR A 67 -5.60 2.55 9.17
CA THR A 67 -4.33 2.75 9.88
C THR A 67 -4.27 4.17 10.46
N GLU A 68 -3.77 4.28 11.68
CA GLU A 68 -3.64 5.54 12.40
C GLU A 68 -2.63 6.49 11.74
N GLY A 69 -2.65 7.74 12.20
CA GLY A 69 -1.73 8.77 11.76
C GLY A 69 -2.37 9.84 10.88
N LYS A 70 -1.59 10.85 10.57
CA LYS A 70 -2.03 11.98 9.74
C LYS A 70 -2.20 11.53 8.29
N ARG A 71 -3.36 11.82 7.70
CA ARG A 71 -3.69 11.40 6.34
C ARG A 71 -2.63 11.82 5.32
N GLY A 72 -2.14 10.81 4.55
CA GLY A 72 -1.14 11.00 3.51
C GLY A 72 0.28 11.24 4.02
N HIS A 73 0.54 11.03 5.32
CA HIS A 73 1.87 11.17 5.89
C HIS A 73 2.44 9.82 6.33
N ASN A 74 3.69 9.58 5.99
CA ASN A 74 4.52 8.52 6.56
C ASN A 74 5.77 9.13 7.21
N PRO A 75 6.34 8.51 8.26
CA PRO A 75 7.52 9.06 8.94
C PRO A 75 8.77 9.13 8.06
N SER A 76 8.95 8.12 7.20
CA SER A 76 10.04 8.03 6.23
C SER A 76 9.77 6.90 5.23
N PHE A 77 10.49 6.89 4.11
CA PHE A 77 10.40 5.77 3.17
C PHE A 77 10.87 4.45 3.79
N GLU A 78 11.86 4.49 4.69
CA GLU A 78 12.33 3.31 5.43
C GLU A 78 11.22 2.74 6.32
N ALA A 79 10.43 3.58 6.98
CA ALA A 79 9.26 3.14 7.76
C ALA A 79 8.21 2.43 6.90
N VAL A 80 8.03 2.86 5.64
CA VAL A 80 7.16 2.14 4.68
C VAL A 80 7.73 0.73 4.40
N LEU A 81 9.03 0.60 4.18
CA LEU A 81 9.66 -0.72 3.96
C LEU A 81 9.56 -1.61 5.20
N GLU A 82 9.71 -1.05 6.39
CA GLU A 82 9.54 -1.80 7.66
C GLU A 82 8.09 -2.27 7.86
N SER A 83 7.10 -1.46 7.46
CA SER A 83 5.71 -1.90 7.51
C SER A 83 5.45 -3.12 6.60
N ILE A 84 6.07 -3.16 5.42
CA ILE A 84 6.03 -4.33 4.54
C ILE A 84 6.70 -5.54 5.20
N SER A 85 7.88 -5.36 5.84
CA SER A 85 8.54 -6.44 6.58
C SER A 85 7.60 -7.03 7.63
N LYS A 86 6.93 -6.16 8.40
CA LYS A 86 6.04 -6.60 9.47
C LYS A 86 4.82 -7.37 8.96
N VAL A 87 4.26 -6.95 7.83
CA VAL A 87 3.14 -7.68 7.21
C VAL A 87 3.59 -9.02 6.63
N ILE A 88 4.81 -9.12 6.09
CA ILE A 88 5.40 -10.39 5.64
C ILE A 88 5.56 -11.34 6.84
N GLU A 89 6.02 -10.85 8.01
CA GLU A 89 6.06 -11.66 9.25
C GLU A 89 4.67 -12.17 9.63
N LYS A 90 3.65 -11.29 9.61
CA LYS A 90 2.26 -11.68 9.87
C LYS A 90 1.73 -12.71 8.86
N ALA A 91 2.07 -12.56 7.60
CA ALA A 91 1.69 -13.54 6.58
C ALA A 91 2.32 -14.92 6.84
N LYS A 92 3.59 -14.97 7.31
CA LYS A 92 4.25 -16.22 7.73
C LYS A 92 3.61 -16.84 8.99
N GLU A 93 3.16 -16.01 9.94
CA GLU A 93 2.42 -16.48 11.13
C GLU A 93 1.07 -17.09 10.74
N PHE A 94 0.31 -16.45 9.84
CA PHE A 94 -1.02 -16.94 9.42
C PHE A 94 -0.93 -18.14 8.48
N PHE A 95 0.11 -18.23 7.67
CA PHE A 95 0.28 -19.24 6.63
C PHE A 95 1.70 -19.83 6.68
N PRO A 96 2.03 -20.62 7.71
CA PRO A 96 3.36 -21.17 7.86
C PRO A 96 3.73 -22.09 6.68
N ASN A 97 5.02 -22.04 6.30
CA ASN A 97 5.60 -22.88 5.24
C ASN A 97 4.98 -22.69 3.83
N LYS A 98 4.31 -21.59 3.58
CA LYS A 98 3.79 -21.26 2.23
C LYS A 98 4.71 -20.31 1.50
N PRO A 99 4.91 -20.48 0.18
CA PRO A 99 5.59 -19.49 -0.64
C PRO A 99 4.89 -18.13 -0.54
N LEU A 100 5.67 -17.06 -0.34
CA LEU A 100 5.16 -15.69 -0.26
C LEU A 100 5.55 -14.89 -1.50
N PHE A 101 4.58 -14.26 -2.09
CA PHE A 101 4.77 -13.26 -3.14
C PHE A 101 4.41 -11.88 -2.60
N LEU A 102 5.16 -10.87 -3.02
CA LEU A 102 4.88 -9.48 -2.68
C LEU A 102 4.27 -8.79 -3.90
N TYR A 103 3.08 -8.21 -3.73
CA TYR A 103 2.37 -7.48 -4.78
C TYR A 103 2.21 -6.01 -4.38
N GLY A 104 2.47 -5.10 -5.31
CA GLY A 104 2.20 -3.68 -5.10
C GLY A 104 1.66 -2.98 -6.33
N HIS A 105 0.77 -2.00 -6.10
CA HIS A 105 0.22 -1.15 -7.14
C HIS A 105 0.62 0.30 -6.94
N SER A 106 0.95 1.02 -8.01
CA SER A 106 1.28 2.45 -8.01
C SER A 106 2.36 2.79 -6.98
N MET A 107 2.08 3.59 -5.94
CA MET A 107 2.96 3.85 -4.79
C MET A 107 3.39 2.56 -4.11
N GLY A 108 2.47 1.64 -3.86
CA GLY A 108 2.78 0.30 -3.36
C GLY A 108 3.68 -0.48 -4.31
N GLY A 109 3.52 -0.32 -5.63
CA GLY A 109 4.41 -0.89 -6.65
C GLY A 109 5.85 -0.40 -6.54
N ASN A 110 6.04 0.90 -6.31
CA ASN A 110 7.36 1.47 -6.00
C ASN A 110 7.93 0.89 -4.69
N ALA A 111 7.11 0.84 -3.65
CA ALA A 111 7.53 0.33 -2.34
C ALA A 111 7.99 -1.15 -2.41
N VAL A 112 7.25 -2.02 -3.10
CA VAL A 112 7.63 -3.44 -3.21
C VAL A 112 8.87 -3.68 -4.06
N ILE A 113 9.10 -2.89 -5.12
CA ILE A 113 10.35 -2.92 -5.89
C ILE A 113 11.53 -2.53 -4.99
N ASN A 114 11.42 -1.41 -4.26
CA ASN A 114 12.47 -0.98 -3.35
C ASN A 114 12.70 -1.97 -2.21
N TYR A 115 11.65 -2.58 -1.68
CA TYR A 115 11.75 -3.64 -0.68
C TYR A 115 12.57 -4.81 -1.22
N THR A 116 12.24 -5.29 -2.40
CA THR A 116 12.93 -6.42 -3.04
C THR A 116 14.42 -6.15 -3.27
N ILE A 117 14.78 -4.91 -3.64
CA ILE A 117 16.17 -4.54 -3.91
C ILE A 117 16.97 -4.31 -2.63
N ARG A 118 16.36 -3.73 -1.58
CA ARG A 118 17.08 -3.22 -0.41
C ARG A 118 17.07 -4.16 0.80
N LYS A 119 16.06 -5.02 0.90
CA LYS A 119 15.90 -5.91 2.06
C LYS A 119 16.32 -7.34 1.72
N ASN A 120 16.99 -7.99 2.67
CA ASN A 120 17.20 -9.44 2.58
C ASN A 120 15.87 -10.13 2.88
N HIS A 121 15.31 -10.81 1.90
CA HIS A 121 13.99 -11.42 1.99
C HIS A 121 13.97 -12.85 1.43
N GLN A 122 13.01 -13.64 1.91
CA GLN A 122 12.73 -14.99 1.43
C GLN A 122 11.38 -15.00 0.68
N LEU A 123 11.25 -14.12 -0.35
CA LEU A 123 10.06 -14.07 -1.19
C LEU A 123 10.23 -14.99 -2.39
N ALA A 124 9.15 -15.68 -2.77
CA ALA A 124 9.10 -16.48 -4.00
C ALA A 124 9.06 -15.60 -5.26
N GLY A 125 8.60 -14.35 -5.14
CA GLY A 125 8.60 -13.38 -6.23
C GLY A 125 7.96 -12.05 -5.83
N THR A 126 8.12 -11.05 -6.71
CA THR A 126 7.53 -9.70 -6.55
C THR A 126 6.79 -9.33 -7.81
N ILE A 127 5.58 -8.78 -7.64
CA ILE A 127 4.70 -8.31 -8.71
C ILE A 127 4.44 -6.83 -8.49
N ALA A 128 4.77 -6.00 -9.47
CA ALA A 128 4.48 -4.57 -9.44
C ALA A 128 3.58 -4.18 -10.62
N THR A 129 2.44 -3.58 -10.33
CA THR A 129 1.51 -3.08 -11.35
C THR A 129 1.52 -1.56 -11.37
N SER A 130 1.69 -0.98 -12.56
CA SER A 130 1.77 0.47 -12.76
C SER A 130 2.61 1.19 -11.69
N PRO A 131 3.85 0.72 -11.39
CA PRO A 131 4.64 1.25 -10.28
C PRO A 131 4.94 2.73 -10.49
N PHE A 132 4.76 3.54 -9.44
CA PHE A 132 5.07 4.96 -9.47
C PHE A 132 6.58 5.19 -9.40
N LEU A 133 7.26 5.13 -10.55
CA LEU A 133 8.72 5.27 -10.65
C LEU A 133 9.14 6.71 -10.94
N LYS A 134 8.30 7.47 -11.65
CA LYS A 134 8.58 8.84 -12.07
C LYS A 134 7.29 9.57 -12.38
N LEU A 135 7.28 10.87 -12.12
CA LEU A 135 6.21 11.77 -12.59
C LEU A 135 6.20 11.83 -14.12
N ALA A 136 5.01 11.82 -14.73
CA ALA A 136 4.82 11.97 -16.16
C ALA A 136 5.19 13.39 -16.65
N PHE A 137 5.22 14.36 -15.74
CA PHE A 137 5.59 15.75 -16.00
C PHE A 137 6.74 16.19 -15.09
N LYS A 138 7.46 17.24 -15.50
CA LYS A 138 8.52 17.84 -14.68
C LYS A 138 7.90 18.92 -13.77
N PRO A 139 7.86 18.74 -12.46
CA PRO A 139 7.35 19.76 -11.55
C PRO A 139 8.18 21.05 -11.66
N PRO A 140 7.58 22.23 -11.44
CA PRO A 140 8.32 23.47 -11.35
C PRO A 140 9.44 23.38 -10.30
N ALA A 141 10.63 23.88 -10.63
CA ALA A 141 11.81 23.82 -9.75
C ALA A 141 11.55 24.41 -8.35
N ILE A 142 10.73 25.47 -8.30
CA ILE A 142 10.33 26.10 -7.04
C ILE A 142 9.51 25.14 -6.14
N LYS A 143 8.60 24.35 -6.73
CA LYS A 143 7.83 23.34 -5.96
C LYS A 143 8.75 22.25 -5.40
N LEU A 144 9.73 21.80 -6.17
CA LEU A 144 10.73 20.82 -5.72
C LEU A 144 11.61 21.37 -4.59
N PHE A 145 12.05 22.62 -4.72
CA PHE A 145 12.86 23.28 -3.69
C PHE A 145 12.08 23.46 -2.40
N VAL A 146 10.85 23.98 -2.48
CA VAL A 146 9.95 24.14 -1.31
C VAL A 146 9.63 22.79 -0.69
N GLY A 147 9.34 21.75 -1.48
CA GLY A 147 9.10 20.40 -0.98
C GLY A 147 10.29 19.84 -0.18
N LYS A 148 11.51 19.98 -0.71
CA LYS A 148 12.75 19.58 0.00
C LYS A 148 12.97 20.36 1.30
N MET A 149 12.68 21.66 1.31
CA MET A 149 12.79 22.49 2.50
C MET A 149 11.76 22.05 3.55
N LEU A 150 10.49 21.85 3.15
CA LEU A 150 9.41 21.42 4.02
C LEU A 150 9.64 20.02 4.60
N GLN A 151 10.27 19.12 3.84
CA GLN A 151 10.65 17.79 4.32
C GLN A 151 11.52 17.84 5.58
N ASN A 152 12.40 18.86 5.69
CA ASN A 152 13.30 19.01 6.83
C ASN A 152 12.70 19.84 7.98
N ILE A 153 11.74 20.76 7.68
CA ILE A 153 11.22 21.71 8.69
C ILE A 153 9.86 21.23 9.23
N VAL A 154 8.96 20.79 8.34
CA VAL A 154 7.60 20.34 8.69
C VAL A 154 7.25 19.10 7.87
N PRO A 155 7.92 17.95 8.11
CA PRO A 155 7.75 16.73 7.30
C PRO A 155 6.33 16.19 7.28
N SER A 156 5.54 16.52 8.30
CA SER A 156 4.13 16.11 8.39
C SER A 156 3.15 17.07 7.71
N LEU A 157 3.62 18.13 7.08
CA LEU A 157 2.74 19.01 6.30
C LEU A 157 2.18 18.22 5.10
N THR A 158 0.87 18.20 4.96
CA THR A 158 0.22 17.49 3.83
C THR A 158 -0.41 18.47 2.87
N MET A 159 -0.30 18.17 1.59
CA MET A 159 -0.89 18.91 0.46
C MET A 159 -1.71 17.97 -0.42
N GLY A 160 -2.43 18.50 -1.39
CA GLY A 160 -3.12 17.70 -2.40
C GLY A 160 -2.12 16.90 -3.24
N ASN A 161 -2.47 15.65 -3.59
CA ASN A 161 -1.63 14.78 -4.41
C ASN A 161 -1.74 15.05 -5.92
N GLU A 162 -2.60 15.99 -6.33
CA GLU A 162 -2.83 16.39 -7.73
C GLU A 162 -3.21 15.21 -8.67
N LEU A 163 -3.72 14.12 -8.12
CA LEU A 163 -4.20 12.97 -8.89
C LEU A 163 -5.53 13.34 -9.59
N ASP A 164 -5.57 13.15 -10.92
CA ASP A 164 -6.83 13.22 -11.64
C ASP A 164 -7.67 11.96 -11.36
N VAL A 165 -8.64 12.10 -10.49
CA VAL A 165 -9.50 10.98 -10.10
C VAL A 165 -10.36 10.44 -11.26
N GLN A 166 -10.58 11.22 -12.32
CA GLN A 166 -11.31 10.76 -13.50
C GLN A 166 -10.44 9.82 -14.37
N ALA A 167 -9.11 9.90 -14.22
CA ALA A 167 -8.17 9.08 -14.98
C ALA A 167 -7.81 7.74 -14.31
N ILE A 168 -8.33 7.45 -13.10
CA ILE A 168 -7.98 6.19 -12.38
C ILE A 168 -8.59 4.94 -13.05
N SER A 169 -9.71 5.09 -13.75
CA SER A 169 -10.38 3.99 -14.46
C SER A 169 -11.17 4.50 -15.66
N ARG A 170 -11.34 3.66 -16.67
CA ARG A 170 -12.29 3.89 -17.76
C ARG A 170 -13.71 3.56 -17.36
N GLU A 171 -13.90 2.76 -16.32
CA GLU A 171 -15.19 2.37 -15.78
C GLU A 171 -15.69 3.45 -14.79
N LYS A 172 -16.73 4.18 -15.19
CA LYS A 172 -17.29 5.30 -14.40
C LYS A 172 -17.76 4.88 -13.00
N GLU A 173 -18.28 3.68 -12.85
CA GLU A 173 -18.70 3.15 -11.55
C GLU A 173 -17.50 2.95 -10.60
N GLU A 174 -16.33 2.57 -11.11
CA GLU A 174 -15.12 2.45 -10.29
C GLU A 174 -14.59 3.83 -9.87
N VAL A 175 -14.70 4.83 -10.76
CA VAL A 175 -14.38 6.23 -10.41
C VAL A 175 -15.32 6.74 -9.33
N LYS A 176 -16.63 6.49 -9.46
CA LYS A 176 -17.63 6.86 -8.48
C LYS A 176 -17.36 6.23 -7.11
N LYS A 177 -17.13 4.91 -7.06
CA LYS A 177 -16.75 4.20 -5.83
C LYS A 177 -15.50 4.78 -5.17
N TYR A 178 -14.51 5.22 -5.96
CA TYR A 178 -13.32 5.86 -5.43
C TYR A 178 -13.63 7.21 -4.79
N ILE A 179 -14.45 8.04 -5.44
CA ILE A 179 -14.81 9.38 -4.96
C ILE A 179 -15.69 9.31 -3.69
N GLU A 180 -16.61 8.36 -3.65
CA GLU A 180 -17.57 8.19 -2.55
C GLU A 180 -16.98 7.43 -1.34
N ASP A 181 -15.79 6.85 -1.45
CA ASP A 181 -15.18 6.08 -0.38
C ASP A 181 -14.59 7.01 0.70
N PRO A 182 -15.11 6.99 1.94
CA PRO A 182 -14.68 7.88 3.01
C PRO A 182 -13.24 7.61 3.51
N LEU A 183 -12.65 6.47 3.17
CA LEU A 183 -11.28 6.11 3.53
C LEU A 183 -10.26 6.53 2.47
N VAL A 184 -10.74 6.92 1.28
CA VAL A 184 -9.91 7.50 0.22
C VAL A 184 -9.61 8.97 0.52
N HIS A 185 -8.41 9.43 0.20
CA HIS A 185 -8.02 10.83 0.38
C HIS A 185 -7.03 11.30 -0.67
N ALA A 186 -7.02 12.60 -0.96
CA ALA A 186 -6.11 13.24 -1.90
C ALA A 186 -4.93 13.95 -1.20
N LYS A 187 -4.42 13.43 -0.08
CA LYS A 187 -3.35 14.06 0.69
C LYS A 187 -2.03 13.31 0.55
N ILE A 188 -0.92 14.06 0.49
CA ILE A 188 0.45 13.55 0.48
C ILE A 188 1.36 14.50 1.27
N SER A 189 2.33 13.94 2.00
CA SER A 189 3.40 14.72 2.64
C SER A 189 4.66 14.74 1.77
N PRO A 190 5.64 15.64 2.08
CA PRO A 190 6.93 15.70 1.38
C PRO A 190 7.85 14.49 1.61
N ASN A 191 7.53 13.64 2.57
CA ASN A 191 8.33 12.44 2.92
C ASN A 191 8.08 11.28 1.95
#